data_9918709aa2b7a2d651ffa7240d3fcf26
#
_entry.id   9918709aa2b7a2d651ffa7240d3fcf26
#
_cell.length_a   1.000
_cell.length_b   1.000
_cell.length_c   1.000
_cell.angle_alpha   90.00
_cell.angle_beta   90.00
_cell.angle_gamma   90.00
#
_symmetry.space_group_name_H-M   'P 1'
#
loop_
_entity.id
_entity.type
_entity.pdbx_description
1 polymer ?
#
loop_
_entity_poly.entity_id
_entity_poly.type
_entity_poly.pdbx_seq_one_letter_code
_entity_poly.pdbx_strand_id
1 'polypeptide(L)'
;YRSSAASDVSQRQGQGNFGSIDADPPAAMRYTEVRMAKMASELLADLDKDTVDFVNNYDDTLTMPEVLPTRVPNLLVNGSSGIAVGMATNIPPHNLTEVTNACLQMLEQPEITVDELMEHIQGPDFPTGAMINGRAGIVQAYRTGRGKIYVRAKADVETDKSGRDRIVITEIPYQLNKARLIEKIAELVKEKRMEGITELRDESDKDGLRVVIE
;
A
#
# COMPACT_ATOMS: atom_id res chain seq x y z
N TYR A 1 2.49 17.93 0.76
CA TYR A 1 1.68 16.71 0.53
C TYR A 1 2.60 15.59 0.07
N ARG A 2 2.98 14.71 1.00
CA ARG A 2 3.58 13.43 0.65
C ARG A 2 2.45 12.42 0.55
N SER A 3 1.85 12.29 -0.64
CA SER A 3 1.07 11.11 -0.93
C SER A 3 2.04 9.92 -0.94
N SER A 4 1.61 8.79 -0.43
CA SER A 4 2.45 7.58 -0.47
C SER A 4 2.79 7.27 -1.94
N ALA A 5 4.03 6.90 -2.22
CA ALA A 5 4.49 6.63 -3.59
C ALA A 5 3.60 5.61 -4.34
N ALA A 6 2.94 4.71 -3.61
CA ALA A 6 2.05 3.71 -4.18
C ALA A 6 0.72 4.31 -4.71
N SER A 7 0.11 5.27 -4.02
CA SER A 7 -1.11 5.92 -4.51
C SER A 7 -0.84 6.82 -5.72
N ASP A 8 0.35 7.41 -5.79
CA ASP A 8 0.76 8.22 -6.93
C ASP A 8 0.99 7.38 -8.19
N VAL A 9 1.52 6.17 -8.07
CA VAL A 9 1.75 5.26 -9.20
C VAL A 9 0.45 4.76 -9.81
N SER A 10 -0.58 4.49 -9.02
CA SER A 10 -1.87 4.03 -9.55
C SER A 10 -2.68 5.11 -10.29
N GLN A 11 -2.45 6.38 -9.97
CA GLN A 11 -3.19 7.51 -10.53
C GLN A 11 -2.40 8.30 -11.59
N ARG A 12 -1.10 8.11 -11.68
CA ARG A 12 -0.21 8.85 -12.59
C ARG A 12 0.74 7.90 -13.31
N GLN A 13 0.95 8.16 -14.59
CA GLN A 13 2.07 7.57 -15.32
C GLN A 13 3.27 8.49 -15.21
N GLY A 14 4.39 7.95 -14.75
CA GLY A 14 5.64 8.67 -14.60
C GLY A 14 6.66 8.30 -15.65
N GLN A 15 7.54 9.24 -15.98
CA GLN A 15 8.78 9.01 -16.70
C GLN A 15 9.92 9.67 -15.91
N GLY A 16 10.97 8.90 -15.63
CA GLY A 16 12.09 9.34 -14.82
C GLY A 16 12.17 8.60 -13.48
N ASN A 17 13.07 9.02 -12.61
CA ASN A 17 13.27 8.43 -11.30
C ASN A 17 12.35 9.09 -10.26
N PHE A 18 11.38 8.35 -9.75
CA PHE A 18 10.43 8.76 -8.70
C PHE A 18 10.78 8.17 -7.31
N GLY A 19 11.97 7.60 -7.16
CA GLY A 19 12.39 6.89 -5.97
C GLY A 19 12.34 5.37 -6.14
N SER A 20 12.73 4.65 -5.10
CA SER A 20 12.76 3.19 -5.09
C SER A 20 12.17 2.62 -3.80
N ILE A 21 12.03 1.29 -3.76
CA ILE A 21 11.63 0.54 -2.56
C ILE A 21 12.65 0.65 -1.42
N ASP A 22 13.88 1.07 -1.75
CA ASP A 22 14.95 1.35 -0.78
C ASP A 22 14.87 2.78 -0.21
N ALA A 23 13.79 3.50 -0.54
CA ALA A 23 13.56 4.88 -0.16
C ALA A 23 14.62 5.87 -0.71
N ASP A 24 15.21 5.56 -1.86
CA ASP A 24 16.03 6.52 -2.57
C ASP A 24 15.21 7.77 -2.90
N PRO A 25 15.80 8.97 -2.79
CA PRO A 25 15.10 10.17 -3.12
C PRO A 25 14.77 10.23 -4.63
N PRO A 26 13.60 10.80 -5.00
CA PRO A 26 13.29 11.02 -6.40
C PRO A 26 14.26 12.02 -7.03
N ALA A 27 14.43 11.92 -8.34
CA ALA A 27 15.17 12.93 -9.10
C ALA A 27 14.50 14.31 -8.98
N ALA A 28 15.26 15.37 -9.25
CA ALA A 28 14.71 16.72 -9.29
C ALA A 28 13.58 16.81 -10.32
N MET A 29 12.54 17.58 -10.04
CA MET A 29 11.32 17.68 -10.87
C MET A 29 11.60 18.01 -12.36
N ARG A 30 12.70 18.70 -12.67
CA ARG A 30 13.09 18.98 -14.05
C ARG A 30 13.50 17.76 -14.87
N TYR A 31 13.72 16.61 -14.22
CA TYR A 31 14.08 15.35 -14.88
C TYR A 31 12.94 14.34 -14.87
N THR A 32 11.78 14.70 -14.38
CA THR A 32 10.64 13.79 -14.26
C THR A 32 9.43 14.38 -14.96
N GLU A 33 8.66 13.52 -15.61
CA GLU A 33 7.38 13.84 -16.23
C GLU A 33 6.28 13.01 -15.61
N VAL A 34 5.11 13.61 -15.42
CA VAL A 34 3.92 12.90 -14.92
C VAL A 34 2.75 13.13 -15.89
N ARG A 35 1.96 12.07 -16.07
CA ARG A 35 0.70 12.10 -16.83
C ARG A 35 -0.37 11.42 -15.99
N MET A 36 -1.61 11.88 -16.13
CA MET A 36 -2.73 11.18 -15.49
C MET A 36 -2.90 9.79 -16.09
N ALA A 37 -3.05 8.79 -15.22
CA ALA A 37 -3.47 7.47 -15.63
C ALA A 37 -4.97 7.50 -16.03
N LYS A 38 -5.41 6.52 -16.83
CA LYS A 38 -6.81 6.42 -17.23
C LYS A 38 -7.78 6.37 -16.04
N MET A 39 -7.41 5.67 -14.99
CA MET A 39 -8.20 5.59 -13.76
C MET A 39 -8.38 6.96 -13.11
N ALA A 40 -7.36 7.83 -13.11
CA ALA A 40 -7.46 9.18 -12.56
C ALA A 40 -8.49 10.04 -13.30
N SER A 41 -8.67 9.82 -14.61
CA SER A 41 -9.73 10.50 -15.38
C SER A 41 -11.12 10.10 -14.90
N GLU A 42 -11.34 8.84 -14.50
CA GLU A 42 -12.61 8.37 -13.93
C GLU A 42 -12.89 8.95 -12.55
N LEU A 43 -11.85 9.25 -11.76
CA LEU A 43 -11.99 9.91 -10.45
C LEU A 43 -12.42 11.38 -10.58
N LEU A 44 -12.14 12.01 -11.73
CA LEU A 44 -12.49 13.41 -12.05
C LEU A 44 -13.73 13.51 -12.93
N ALA A 45 -14.31 12.40 -13.33
CA ALA A 45 -15.49 12.39 -14.18
C ALA A 45 -16.66 13.14 -13.52
N ASP A 46 -17.39 13.91 -14.31
CA ASP A 46 -18.55 14.69 -13.86
C ASP A 46 -18.23 15.85 -12.86
N LEU A 47 -16.97 16.25 -12.73
CA LEU A 47 -16.57 17.37 -11.88
C LEU A 47 -17.21 18.71 -12.31
N ASP A 48 -17.51 18.85 -13.61
CA ASP A 48 -18.14 20.01 -14.23
C ASP A 48 -19.67 20.00 -14.16
N LYS A 49 -20.28 18.98 -13.51
CA LYS A 49 -21.72 18.76 -13.48
C LYS A 49 -22.36 19.06 -12.11
N ASP A 50 -21.73 19.87 -11.30
CA ASP A 50 -22.24 20.27 -9.98
C ASP A 50 -22.53 19.06 -9.06
N THR A 51 -21.65 18.08 -9.12
CA THR A 51 -21.76 16.82 -8.36
C THR A 51 -21.15 16.89 -6.97
N VAL A 52 -20.30 17.88 -6.71
CA VAL A 52 -19.58 18.12 -5.44
C VAL A 52 -19.48 19.61 -5.17
N ASP A 53 -19.36 19.97 -3.90
CA ASP A 53 -19.17 21.35 -3.47
C ASP A 53 -17.76 21.85 -3.79
N PHE A 54 -17.64 23.13 -4.09
CA PHE A 54 -16.38 23.81 -4.35
C PHE A 54 -16.07 24.79 -3.23
N VAL A 55 -14.83 24.81 -2.81
CA VAL A 55 -14.29 25.72 -1.80
C VAL A 55 -13.12 26.53 -2.40
N ASN A 56 -12.83 27.67 -1.80
CA ASN A 56 -11.67 28.45 -2.20
C ASN A 56 -10.37 27.71 -1.85
N ASN A 57 -9.34 27.89 -2.68
CA ASN A 57 -7.99 27.45 -2.35
C ASN A 57 -7.41 28.32 -1.21
N TYR A 58 -6.16 28.04 -0.78
CA TYR A 58 -5.51 28.68 0.37
C TYR A 58 -5.34 30.20 0.27
N ASP A 59 -5.33 30.78 -0.94
CA ASP A 59 -5.14 32.20 -1.20
C ASP A 59 -6.39 32.89 -1.82
N ASP A 60 -7.52 32.20 -1.85
CA ASP A 60 -8.81 32.68 -2.39
C ASP A 60 -8.77 33.08 -3.88
N THR A 61 -7.74 32.71 -4.63
CA THR A 61 -7.60 33.07 -6.04
C THR A 61 -8.33 32.11 -6.97
N LEU A 62 -8.52 30.85 -6.57
CA LEU A 62 -9.15 29.79 -7.35
C LEU A 62 -10.09 28.99 -6.46
N THR A 63 -11.01 28.27 -7.08
CA THR A 63 -11.87 27.29 -6.42
C THR A 63 -11.38 25.88 -6.71
N MET A 64 -11.56 24.99 -5.75
CA MET A 64 -11.25 23.56 -5.86
C MET A 64 -12.41 22.71 -5.31
N PRO A 65 -12.61 21.49 -5.81
CA PRO A 65 -13.61 20.61 -5.24
C PRO A 65 -13.20 20.22 -3.82
N GLU A 66 -14.16 20.22 -2.90
CA GLU A 66 -13.95 19.79 -1.52
C GLU A 66 -13.60 18.29 -1.47
N VAL A 67 -14.29 17.48 -2.29
CA VAL A 67 -14.03 16.06 -2.52
C VAL A 67 -14.11 15.73 -4.00
N LEU A 68 -13.49 14.64 -4.45
CA LEU A 68 -13.60 14.21 -5.84
C LEU A 68 -14.89 13.42 -6.07
N PRO A 69 -15.61 13.61 -7.20
CA PRO A 69 -16.83 12.88 -7.55
C PRO A 69 -16.51 11.50 -8.11
N THR A 70 -15.81 10.68 -7.36
CA THR A 70 -15.25 9.42 -7.86
C THR A 70 -16.34 8.43 -8.25
N ARG A 71 -16.18 7.76 -9.40
CA ARG A 71 -17.01 6.63 -9.86
C ARG A 71 -16.48 5.28 -9.34
N VAL A 72 -15.35 5.27 -8.69
CA VAL A 72 -14.66 4.08 -8.16
C VAL A 72 -14.53 4.24 -6.66
N PRO A 73 -14.77 3.21 -5.85
CA PRO A 73 -14.62 3.27 -4.38
C PRO A 73 -13.15 3.36 -3.96
N ASN A 74 -12.50 4.47 -4.36
CA ASN A 74 -11.05 4.68 -4.30
C ASN A 74 -10.50 4.66 -2.87
N LEU A 75 -11.28 5.10 -1.87
CA LEU A 75 -10.85 5.10 -0.49
C LEU A 75 -10.48 3.69 0.01
N LEU A 76 -11.26 2.68 -0.36
CA LEU A 76 -10.98 1.29 0.03
C LEU A 76 -9.98 0.64 -0.93
N VAL A 77 -10.07 0.91 -2.22
CA VAL A 77 -9.18 0.28 -3.22
C VAL A 77 -7.73 0.70 -3.05
N ASN A 78 -7.47 2.00 -2.91
CA ASN A 78 -6.10 2.51 -2.74
C ASN A 78 -5.71 2.72 -1.26
N GLY A 79 -6.68 2.69 -0.36
CA GLY A 79 -6.44 3.04 1.03
C GLY A 79 -6.16 4.53 1.24
N SER A 80 -5.88 4.89 2.47
CA SER A 80 -5.51 6.26 2.85
C SER A 80 -4.59 6.24 4.05
N SER A 81 -3.56 7.06 4.05
CA SER A 81 -2.67 7.25 5.18
C SER A 81 -2.41 8.73 5.40
N GLY A 82 -2.59 9.19 6.62
CA GLY A 82 -2.36 10.59 6.96
C GLY A 82 -2.27 10.83 8.45
N ILE A 83 -1.55 11.89 8.81
CA ILE A 83 -1.37 12.34 10.19
C ILE A 83 -1.91 13.77 10.27
N ALA A 84 -2.88 13.96 11.16
CA ALA A 84 -3.44 15.26 11.51
C ALA A 84 -3.14 15.59 12.97
N VAL A 85 -3.50 16.80 13.41
CA VAL A 85 -3.36 17.17 14.81
C VAL A 85 -4.41 16.40 15.64
N GLY A 86 -3.91 15.58 16.57
CA GLY A 86 -4.75 14.81 17.48
C GLY A 86 -5.35 13.52 16.92
N MET A 87 -5.14 13.22 15.61
CA MET A 87 -5.63 11.97 15.00
C MET A 87 -4.75 11.54 13.82
N ALA A 88 -4.85 10.26 13.47
CA ALA A 88 -4.22 9.71 12.28
C ALA A 88 -5.17 8.72 11.62
N THR A 89 -5.05 8.55 10.30
CA THR A 89 -5.73 7.51 9.55
C THR A 89 -4.72 6.59 8.87
N ASN A 90 -5.05 5.31 8.79
CA ASN A 90 -4.25 4.33 8.06
C ASN A 90 -5.17 3.22 7.55
N ILE A 91 -5.82 3.49 6.43
CA ILE A 91 -6.72 2.56 5.76
C ILE A 91 -5.90 1.79 4.73
N PRO A 92 -5.79 0.44 4.85
CA PRO A 92 -5.05 -0.35 3.89
C PRO A 92 -5.78 -0.44 2.55
N PRO A 93 -5.08 -0.72 1.43
CA PRO A 93 -5.69 -0.99 0.15
C PRO A 93 -6.44 -2.33 0.15
N HIS A 94 -7.46 -2.45 -0.72
CA HIS A 94 -8.30 -3.63 -0.87
C HIS A 94 -8.44 -4.02 -2.34
N ASN A 95 -8.83 -5.25 -2.58
CA ASN A 95 -9.07 -5.77 -3.92
C ASN A 95 -10.28 -5.08 -4.57
N LEU A 96 -10.11 -4.56 -5.79
CA LEU A 96 -11.15 -3.84 -6.53
C LEU A 96 -12.40 -4.70 -6.75
N THR A 97 -12.24 -5.97 -7.09
CA THR A 97 -13.36 -6.87 -7.34
C THR A 97 -14.15 -7.13 -6.07
N GLU A 98 -13.47 -7.37 -4.94
CA GLU A 98 -14.11 -7.58 -3.64
C GLU A 98 -14.90 -6.34 -3.21
N VAL A 99 -14.29 -5.16 -3.32
CA VAL A 99 -14.96 -3.89 -2.96
C VAL A 99 -16.15 -3.63 -3.88
N THR A 100 -16.03 -3.88 -5.18
CA THR A 100 -17.14 -3.70 -6.12
C THR A 100 -18.29 -4.66 -5.82
N ASN A 101 -18.01 -5.92 -5.49
CA ASN A 101 -19.03 -6.90 -5.11
C ASN A 101 -19.76 -6.46 -3.83
N ALA A 102 -19.03 -5.95 -2.84
CA ALA A 102 -19.63 -5.39 -1.64
C ALA A 102 -20.53 -4.17 -1.93
N CYS A 103 -20.12 -3.29 -2.83
CA CYS A 103 -20.96 -2.16 -3.29
C CYS A 103 -22.23 -2.64 -3.97
N LEU A 104 -22.17 -3.66 -4.84
CA LEU A 104 -23.35 -4.24 -5.48
C LEU A 104 -24.30 -4.84 -4.45
N GLN A 105 -23.77 -5.55 -3.46
CA GLN A 105 -24.58 -6.13 -2.40
C GLN A 105 -25.26 -5.05 -1.54
N MET A 106 -24.59 -3.94 -1.25
CA MET A 106 -25.19 -2.79 -0.55
C MET A 106 -26.34 -2.15 -1.34
N LEU A 107 -26.27 -2.13 -2.69
CA LEU A 107 -27.34 -1.62 -3.52
C LEU A 107 -28.57 -2.53 -3.50
N GLU A 108 -28.37 -3.85 -3.41
CA GLU A 108 -29.45 -4.83 -3.29
C GLU A 108 -30.05 -4.89 -1.89
N GLN A 109 -29.21 -4.70 -0.86
CA GLN A 109 -29.59 -4.77 0.55
C GLN A 109 -29.02 -3.55 1.31
N PRO A 110 -29.69 -2.39 1.30
CA PRO A 110 -29.19 -1.17 1.95
C PRO A 110 -28.93 -1.30 3.45
N GLU A 111 -29.62 -2.22 4.13
CA GLU A 111 -29.47 -2.48 5.58
C GLU A 111 -28.42 -3.59 5.88
N ILE A 112 -27.59 -3.96 4.92
CA ILE A 112 -26.56 -4.98 5.10
C ILE A 112 -25.59 -4.60 6.23
N THR A 113 -25.26 -5.57 7.05
CA THR A 113 -24.34 -5.36 8.19
C THR A 113 -22.87 -5.43 7.76
N VAL A 114 -21.98 -4.86 8.58
CA VAL A 114 -20.53 -4.96 8.36
C VAL A 114 -20.05 -6.42 8.32
N ASP A 115 -20.65 -7.29 9.11
CA ASP A 115 -20.28 -8.70 9.15
C ASP A 115 -20.64 -9.43 7.85
N GLU A 116 -21.76 -9.11 7.25
CA GLU A 116 -22.16 -9.64 5.94
C GLU A 116 -21.28 -9.07 4.82
N LEU A 117 -20.92 -7.78 4.88
CA LEU A 117 -19.97 -7.18 3.94
C LEU A 117 -18.57 -7.83 4.00
N MET A 118 -18.15 -8.32 5.18
CA MET A 118 -16.90 -9.06 5.32
C MET A 118 -16.90 -10.44 4.64
N GLU A 119 -18.02 -10.94 4.16
CA GLU A 119 -18.09 -12.12 3.29
C GLU A 119 -17.56 -11.79 1.89
N HIS A 120 -17.72 -10.55 1.44
CA HIS A 120 -17.24 -10.03 0.16
C HIS A 120 -15.82 -9.46 0.26
N ILE A 121 -15.54 -8.67 1.32
CA ILE A 121 -14.22 -8.07 1.56
C ILE A 121 -13.58 -8.83 2.72
N GLN A 122 -12.74 -9.80 2.41
CA GLN A 122 -12.14 -10.68 3.41
C GLN A 122 -11.00 -10.03 4.20
N GLY A 123 -10.35 -9.04 3.62
CA GLY A 123 -9.25 -8.32 4.23
C GLY A 123 -8.52 -7.39 3.26
N PRO A 124 -7.47 -6.70 3.73
CA PRO A 124 -6.60 -5.91 2.87
C PRO A 124 -5.93 -6.74 1.77
N ASP A 125 -5.72 -6.11 0.61
CA ASP A 125 -4.97 -6.65 -0.51
C ASP A 125 -3.82 -5.71 -0.83
N PHE A 126 -2.60 -6.10 -0.45
CA PHE A 126 -1.43 -5.26 -0.58
C PHE A 126 -0.74 -5.46 -1.93
N PRO A 127 -0.37 -4.38 -2.65
CA PRO A 127 0.30 -4.47 -3.95
C PRO A 127 1.70 -5.13 -3.88
N THR A 128 2.28 -5.20 -2.69
CA THR A 128 3.59 -5.83 -2.43
C THR A 128 3.47 -7.30 -2.00
N GLY A 129 2.27 -7.87 -2.02
CA GLY A 129 2.02 -9.24 -1.56
C GLY A 129 2.19 -9.40 -0.05
N ALA A 130 2.98 -10.36 0.38
CA ALA A 130 3.17 -10.77 1.77
C ALA A 130 1.95 -11.52 2.37
N MET A 131 2.06 -11.96 3.61
CA MET A 131 1.04 -12.77 4.27
C MET A 131 0.45 -12.06 5.48
N ILE A 132 -0.87 -11.97 5.55
CA ILE A 132 -1.57 -11.50 6.75
C ILE A 132 -1.68 -12.66 7.74
N ASN A 133 -1.19 -12.44 8.96
CA ASN A 133 -1.18 -13.45 10.01
C ASN A 133 -2.35 -13.25 10.96
N GLY A 134 -3.42 -14.02 10.73
CA GLY A 134 -4.63 -14.03 11.54
C GLY A 134 -5.69 -13.02 11.12
N ARG A 135 -6.96 -13.37 11.34
CA ARG A 135 -8.13 -12.58 10.91
C ARG A 135 -8.68 -11.65 11.99
N ALA A 136 -8.37 -11.91 13.27
CA ALA A 136 -8.98 -11.19 14.38
C ALA A 136 -8.78 -9.67 14.32
N GLY A 137 -7.57 -9.23 13.95
CA GLY A 137 -7.28 -7.80 13.79
C GLY A 137 -8.04 -7.13 12.65
N ILE A 138 -8.30 -7.86 11.55
CA ILE A 138 -9.11 -7.38 10.42
C ILE A 138 -10.55 -7.18 10.87
N VAL A 139 -11.15 -8.20 11.47
CA VAL A 139 -12.54 -8.16 11.98
C VAL A 139 -12.71 -7.01 12.98
N GLN A 140 -11.76 -6.87 13.90
CA GLN A 140 -11.79 -5.77 14.86
C GLN A 140 -11.71 -4.40 14.16
N ALA A 141 -10.79 -4.25 13.18
CA ALA A 141 -10.64 -3.00 12.43
C ALA A 141 -11.92 -2.62 11.69
N TYR A 142 -12.57 -3.57 11.02
CA TYR A 142 -13.78 -3.31 10.25
C TYR A 142 -14.99 -2.98 11.12
N ARG A 143 -15.13 -3.65 12.28
CA ARG A 143 -16.25 -3.40 13.22
C ARG A 143 -16.09 -2.12 14.02
N THR A 144 -14.86 -1.74 14.38
CA THR A 144 -14.61 -0.67 15.35
C THR A 144 -13.83 0.53 14.78
N GLY A 145 -13.33 0.42 13.56
CA GLY A 145 -12.40 1.38 12.96
C GLY A 145 -10.98 1.31 13.52
N ARG A 146 -10.67 0.36 14.42
CA ARG A 146 -9.34 0.18 15.02
C ARG A 146 -9.00 -1.28 15.15
N GLY A 147 -7.85 -1.68 14.60
CA GLY A 147 -7.33 -3.05 14.70
C GLY A 147 -5.85 -3.12 14.42
N LYS A 148 -5.21 -4.20 14.84
CA LYS A 148 -3.81 -4.51 14.53
C LYS A 148 -3.77 -5.66 13.56
N ILE A 149 -3.23 -5.42 12.37
CA ILE A 149 -3.03 -6.43 11.34
C ILE A 149 -1.55 -6.73 11.29
N TYR A 150 -1.20 -8.01 11.46
CA TYR A 150 0.17 -8.48 11.38
C TYR A 150 0.45 -8.99 9.97
N VAL A 151 1.39 -8.37 9.30
CA VAL A 151 1.83 -8.76 7.96
C VAL A 151 3.24 -9.33 8.05
N ARG A 152 3.45 -10.49 7.44
CA ARG A 152 4.74 -11.19 7.42
C ARG A 152 5.26 -11.26 6.00
N ALA A 153 6.58 -11.18 5.88
CA ALA A 153 7.27 -11.45 4.62
C ALA A 153 6.97 -12.87 4.13
N LYS A 154 6.99 -13.05 2.82
CA LYS A 154 7.03 -14.38 2.22
C LYS A 154 8.48 -14.79 2.08
N ALA A 155 8.83 -15.92 2.67
CA ALA A 155 10.18 -16.45 2.66
C ALA A 155 10.14 -17.96 2.43
N ASP A 156 11.07 -18.43 1.63
CA ASP A 156 11.27 -19.84 1.34
C ASP A 156 12.71 -20.25 1.73
N VAL A 157 12.91 -21.55 2.01
CA VAL A 157 14.24 -22.09 2.27
C VAL A 157 14.73 -22.78 1.02
N GLU A 158 15.86 -22.33 0.50
CA GLU A 158 16.56 -22.97 -0.63
C GLU A 158 17.84 -23.62 -0.12
N THR A 159 18.11 -24.85 -0.56
CA THR A 159 19.38 -25.54 -0.28
C THR A 159 20.27 -25.45 -1.52
N ASP A 160 21.48 -24.95 -1.36
CA ASP A 160 22.43 -24.83 -2.45
C ASP A 160 23.03 -26.21 -2.83
N LYS A 161 23.83 -26.23 -3.89
CA LYS A 161 24.52 -27.47 -4.34
C LYS A 161 25.54 -28.01 -3.35
N SER A 162 25.96 -27.21 -2.38
CA SER A 162 26.91 -27.58 -1.32
C SER A 162 26.19 -28.12 -0.06
N GLY A 163 24.85 -28.12 -0.06
CA GLY A 163 24.04 -28.56 1.08
C GLY A 163 23.86 -27.50 2.16
N ARG A 164 24.10 -26.23 1.87
CA ARG A 164 23.82 -25.13 2.78
C ARG A 164 22.43 -24.59 2.53
N ASP A 165 21.71 -24.34 3.61
CA ASP A 165 20.41 -23.72 3.56
C ASP A 165 20.53 -22.20 3.57
N ARG A 166 19.66 -21.57 2.80
CA ARG A 166 19.50 -20.10 2.76
C ARG A 166 18.03 -19.74 2.79
N ILE A 167 17.71 -18.66 3.48
CA ILE A 167 16.37 -18.10 3.50
C ILE A 167 16.29 -17.05 2.40
N VAL A 168 15.31 -17.21 1.50
CA VAL A 168 15.05 -16.27 0.40
C VAL A 168 13.74 -15.57 0.65
N ILE A 169 13.80 -14.25 0.80
CA ILE A 169 12.62 -13.39 1.00
C ILE A 169 12.25 -12.82 -0.38
N THR A 170 11.02 -13.10 -0.81
CA THR A 170 10.49 -12.66 -2.12
C THR A 170 9.42 -11.57 -1.99
N GLU A 171 8.79 -11.44 -0.83
CA GLU A 171 7.80 -10.40 -0.57
C GLU A 171 8.00 -9.84 0.84
N ILE A 172 7.87 -8.53 0.99
CA ILE A 172 7.97 -7.83 2.28
C ILE A 172 6.66 -7.07 2.56
N PRO A 173 6.34 -6.80 3.84
CA PRO A 173 5.15 -6.04 4.21
C PRO A 173 5.06 -4.69 3.48
N TYR A 174 3.84 -4.32 3.14
CA TYR A 174 3.53 -3.03 2.49
C TYR A 174 4.09 -1.86 3.29
N GLN A 175 4.69 -0.88 2.59
CA GLN A 175 5.33 0.31 3.17
C GLN A 175 6.57 0.03 4.05
N LEU A 176 7.08 -1.20 4.09
CA LEU A 176 8.33 -1.50 4.74
C LEU A 176 9.50 -1.12 3.81
N ASN A 177 10.46 -0.37 4.34
CA ASN A 177 11.69 -0.03 3.62
C ASN A 177 12.63 -1.25 3.61
N LYS A 178 12.97 -1.73 2.41
CA LYS A 178 13.82 -2.91 2.21
C LYS A 178 15.23 -2.71 2.76
N ALA A 179 15.87 -1.58 2.46
CA ALA A 179 17.22 -1.29 2.92
C ALA A 179 17.30 -1.27 4.45
N ARG A 180 16.35 -0.61 5.12
CA ARG A 180 16.29 -0.60 6.59
C ARG A 180 16.02 -1.97 7.19
N LEU A 181 15.26 -2.84 6.51
CA LEU A 181 15.07 -4.22 6.94
C LEU A 181 16.40 -4.97 6.93
N ILE A 182 17.15 -4.87 5.84
CA ILE A 182 18.46 -5.51 5.68
C ILE A 182 19.44 -4.99 6.72
N GLU A 183 19.54 -3.66 6.90
CA GLU A 183 20.35 -3.04 7.93
C GLU A 183 20.00 -3.54 9.34
N LYS A 184 18.71 -3.65 9.66
CA LYS A 184 18.26 -4.13 10.97
C LYS A 184 18.62 -5.59 11.22
N ILE A 185 18.53 -6.45 10.21
CA ILE A 185 18.98 -7.85 10.32
C ILE A 185 20.49 -7.87 10.57
N ALA A 186 21.29 -7.13 9.80
CA ALA A 186 22.74 -7.05 9.97
C ALA A 186 23.13 -6.54 11.36
N GLU A 187 22.42 -5.54 11.90
CA GLU A 187 22.62 -5.02 13.24
C GLU A 187 22.36 -6.10 14.31
N LEU A 188 21.26 -6.85 14.20
CA LEU A 188 20.91 -7.92 15.14
C LEU A 188 21.95 -9.05 15.13
N VAL A 189 22.52 -9.37 13.96
CA VAL A 189 23.63 -10.33 13.85
C VAL A 189 24.89 -9.79 14.54
N LYS A 190 25.25 -8.53 14.29
CA LYS A 190 26.39 -7.87 14.92
C LYS A 190 26.27 -7.79 16.45
N GLU A 191 25.06 -7.55 16.95
CA GLU A 191 24.74 -7.55 18.40
C GLU A 191 24.67 -8.94 19.01
N LYS A 192 24.88 -10.00 18.22
CA LYS A 192 24.76 -11.43 18.64
C LYS A 192 23.37 -11.79 19.17
N ARG A 193 22.35 -11.09 18.74
CA ARG A 193 20.93 -11.41 19.03
C ARG A 193 20.35 -12.41 18.05
N MET A 194 20.99 -12.56 16.88
CA MET A 194 20.73 -13.59 15.90
C MET A 194 22.05 -14.28 15.57
N GLU A 195 22.04 -15.60 15.61
CA GLU A 195 23.21 -16.45 15.33
C GLU A 195 22.91 -17.32 14.09
N GLY A 196 23.98 -17.83 13.46
CA GLY A 196 23.87 -18.72 12.31
C GLY A 196 23.75 -18.01 10.96
N ILE A 197 23.78 -16.68 10.93
CA ILE A 197 23.78 -15.91 9.68
C ILE A 197 25.24 -15.55 9.34
N THR A 198 25.68 -15.98 8.17
CA THR A 198 27.03 -15.75 7.66
C THR A 198 27.10 -14.69 6.58
N GLU A 199 26.01 -14.57 5.79
CA GLU A 199 25.93 -13.62 4.71
C GLU A 199 24.51 -13.07 4.54
N LEU A 200 24.41 -11.81 4.13
CA LEU A 200 23.15 -11.12 3.84
C LEU A 200 23.31 -10.35 2.52
N ARG A 201 22.53 -10.72 1.52
CA ARG A 201 22.61 -10.13 0.17
C ARG A 201 21.25 -9.62 -0.29
N ASP A 202 21.27 -8.50 -0.99
CA ASP A 202 20.13 -8.02 -1.79
C ASP A 202 20.39 -8.38 -3.26
N GLU A 203 19.60 -9.32 -3.75
CA GLU A 203 19.64 -9.80 -5.13
C GLU A 203 18.41 -9.31 -5.92
N SER A 204 17.70 -8.30 -5.40
CA SER A 204 16.51 -7.74 -6.05
C SER A 204 16.88 -7.09 -7.38
N ASP A 205 16.05 -7.33 -8.40
CA ASP A 205 16.22 -6.79 -9.73
C ASP A 205 14.87 -6.41 -10.37
N LYS A 206 14.85 -6.23 -11.70
CA LYS A 206 13.64 -5.92 -12.48
C LYS A 206 12.55 -7.02 -12.41
N ASP A 207 12.94 -8.25 -12.09
CA ASP A 207 12.04 -9.40 -12.04
C ASP A 207 11.38 -9.55 -10.67
N GLY A 208 11.90 -8.85 -9.64
CA GLY A 208 11.26 -8.77 -8.32
C GLY A 208 12.22 -8.62 -7.15
N LEU A 209 11.64 -8.63 -5.96
CA LEU A 209 12.35 -8.58 -4.70
C LEU A 209 12.97 -9.95 -4.40
N ARG A 210 14.25 -9.95 -4.05
CA ARG A 210 14.98 -11.14 -3.62
C ARG A 210 16.06 -10.76 -2.60
N VAL A 211 15.79 -11.01 -1.32
CA VAL A 211 16.76 -10.84 -0.23
C VAL A 211 17.16 -12.22 0.26
N VAL A 212 18.47 -12.49 0.26
CA VAL A 212 19.05 -13.80 0.62
C VAL A 212 19.79 -13.70 1.94
N ILE A 213 19.51 -14.62 2.84
CA ILE A 213 20.13 -14.76 4.17
C ILE A 213 20.73 -16.17 4.25
N GLU A 214 22.06 -16.25 4.40
CA GLU A 214 22.82 -17.50 4.56
C GLU A 214 23.38 -17.67 5.96
#